data_6cb2ff0d0c36c3c62a9f2a5b37a82f79
#
_entry.id   6cb2ff0d0c36c3c62a9f2a5b37a82f79
#
_cell.length_a   1.000
_cell.length_b   1.000
_cell.length_c   1.000
_cell.angle_alpha   90.00
_cell.angle_beta   90.00
_cell.angle_gamma   90.00
#
_symmetry.space_group_name_H-M   'P 1'
#
loop_
_entity.id
_entity.type
_entity.pdbx_description
1 polymer ?
#
loop_
_entity_poly.entity_id
_entity_poly.type
_entity_poly.pdbx_seq_one_letter_code
_entity_poly.pdbx_strand_id
1 'polypeptide(L)'
;MKTCIKCLNNSTVKNIKFDKDGVCNFCTTYEKEFDKWHDFDTLKEVFEKKLENIKGKYTYDVCVPFSGGKDSTYVLYKLVSCYDLKIKTFTLDNGFLSDEAKDKIDKIVSELNVDHVYIRIDESLMKEIYAYIVNRYLSPCIACSYMGYALMINYTTKFDAGLCIHGRSRAQMFRGYFEGSNDTFKPFLDSAFDTLNKEDLRSIYHNILGKIDKFI
;
A
#
# COMPACT_ATOMS: atom_id res chain seq x y z
N MET A 1 30.55 16.98 2.91
CA MET A 1 29.31 16.20 3.03
C MET A 1 29.72 14.79 3.40
N LYS A 2 29.22 14.24 4.53
CA LYS A 2 29.53 12.86 4.95
C LYS A 2 28.64 11.90 4.19
N THR A 3 29.19 10.82 3.64
CA THR A 3 28.48 9.82 2.83
C THR A 3 28.70 8.44 3.45
N CYS A 4 27.66 7.62 3.48
CA CYS A 4 27.75 6.25 3.98
C CYS A 4 28.63 5.40 3.03
N ILE A 5 29.57 4.66 3.60
CA ILE A 5 30.46 3.79 2.83
C ILE A 5 29.77 2.56 2.23
N LYS A 6 28.56 2.18 2.74
CA LYS A 6 27.82 1.01 2.27
C LYS A 6 26.73 1.34 1.25
N CYS A 7 25.86 2.32 1.53
CA CYS A 7 24.69 2.61 0.69
C CYS A 7 24.74 3.95 -0.05
N LEU A 8 25.81 4.69 0.10
CA LEU A 8 26.07 6.00 -0.53
C LEU A 8 25.10 7.13 -0.12
N ASN A 9 24.13 6.89 0.77
CA ASN A 9 23.33 7.95 1.37
C ASN A 9 24.22 8.93 2.12
N ASN A 10 23.90 10.21 2.04
CA ASN A 10 24.73 11.26 2.61
C ASN A 10 23.99 12.05 3.71
N SER A 11 24.71 12.97 4.35
CA SER A 11 24.23 13.78 5.47
C SER A 11 23.02 14.69 5.17
N THR A 12 22.54 14.76 3.91
CA THR A 12 21.30 15.49 3.56
C THR A 12 20.04 14.64 3.77
N VAL A 13 20.18 13.32 3.94
CA VAL A 13 19.06 12.44 4.22
C VAL A 13 18.56 12.69 5.64
N LYS A 14 17.26 12.93 5.78
CA LYS A 14 16.63 13.17 7.08
C LYS A 14 16.87 11.98 8.03
N ASN A 15 17.20 12.28 9.28
CA ASN A 15 17.45 11.30 10.35
C ASN A 15 18.64 10.35 10.13
N ILE A 16 19.50 10.60 9.14
CA ILE A 16 20.71 9.80 8.96
C ILE A 16 21.72 10.08 10.07
N LYS A 17 22.29 9.03 10.62
CA LYS A 17 23.40 9.07 11.58
C LYS A 17 24.50 8.14 11.09
N PHE A 18 25.74 8.48 11.36
CA PHE A 18 26.90 7.66 10.98
C PHE A 18 27.62 7.19 12.22
N ASP A 19 28.03 5.94 12.24
CA ASP A 19 28.93 5.41 13.25
C ASP A 19 30.39 5.88 13.02
N LYS A 20 31.30 5.36 13.88
CA LYS A 20 32.74 5.66 13.82
C LYS A 20 33.39 5.19 12.51
N ASP A 21 32.84 4.14 11.91
CA ASP A 21 33.36 3.50 10.70
C ASP A 21 32.74 4.09 9.42
N GLY A 22 31.88 5.10 9.54
CA GLY A 22 31.25 5.80 8.41
C GLY A 22 30.03 5.05 7.84
N VAL A 23 29.50 4.05 8.52
CA VAL A 23 28.27 3.34 8.14
C VAL A 23 27.06 4.05 8.71
N CYS A 24 26.01 4.23 7.92
CA CYS A 24 24.81 4.89 8.41
C CYS A 24 23.90 3.93 9.21
N ASN A 25 23.08 4.55 10.08
CA ASN A 25 22.09 3.82 10.89
C ASN A 25 21.12 2.98 10.05
N PHE A 26 20.80 3.37 8.83
CA PHE A 26 19.93 2.59 7.94
C PHE A 26 20.58 1.26 7.57
N CYS A 27 21.86 1.28 7.18
CA CYS A 27 22.61 0.06 6.88
C CYS A 27 22.74 -0.83 8.12
N THR A 28 23.09 -0.24 9.27
CA THR A 28 23.23 -1.00 10.52
C THR A 28 21.91 -1.66 10.94
N THR A 29 20.79 -0.94 10.81
CA THR A 29 19.45 -1.50 11.10
C THR A 29 19.10 -2.60 10.11
N TYR A 30 19.33 -2.38 8.81
CA TYR A 30 19.07 -3.38 7.79
C TYR A 30 19.84 -4.69 8.05
N GLU A 31 21.12 -4.60 8.40
CA GLU A 31 21.93 -5.78 8.70
C GLU A 31 21.47 -6.54 9.95
N LYS A 32 21.04 -5.82 11.00
CA LYS A 32 20.51 -6.46 12.21
C LYS A 32 19.20 -7.22 11.96
N GLU A 33 18.39 -6.72 11.03
CA GLU A 33 17.09 -7.27 10.74
C GLU A 33 17.11 -8.21 9.52
N PHE A 34 18.29 -8.36 8.86
CA PHE A 34 18.41 -9.05 7.57
C PHE A 34 17.84 -10.47 7.61
N ASP A 35 18.24 -11.27 8.59
CA ASP A 35 17.83 -12.66 8.69
C ASP A 35 16.32 -12.78 8.89
N LYS A 36 15.75 -11.97 9.78
CA LYS A 36 14.30 -11.91 10.01
C LYS A 36 13.50 -11.61 8.74
N TRP A 37 14.04 -10.73 7.89
CA TRP A 37 13.35 -10.31 6.68
C TRP A 37 13.57 -11.25 5.50
N HIS A 38 14.54 -12.15 5.57
CA HIS A 38 14.91 -13.11 4.55
C HIS A 38 14.61 -14.56 4.94
N ASP A 39 14.07 -14.78 6.13
CA ASP A 39 13.51 -16.06 6.54
C ASP A 39 12.13 -16.26 5.87
N PHE A 40 12.21 -16.67 4.59
CA PHE A 40 11.02 -16.84 3.77
C PHE A 40 10.15 -18.00 4.22
N ASP A 41 10.72 -19.03 4.82
CA ASP A 41 10.00 -20.21 5.28
C ASP A 41 9.13 -19.83 6.49
N THR A 42 9.71 -19.21 7.50
CA THR A 42 8.94 -18.71 8.66
C THR A 42 7.88 -17.66 8.23
N LEU A 43 8.22 -16.74 7.32
CA LEU A 43 7.27 -15.75 6.83
C LEU A 43 6.10 -16.41 6.07
N LYS A 44 6.37 -17.45 5.30
CA LYS A 44 5.34 -18.24 4.62
C LYS A 44 4.44 -18.96 5.59
N GLU A 45 4.98 -19.64 6.60
CA GLU A 45 4.20 -20.31 7.65
C GLU A 45 3.28 -19.34 8.39
N VAL A 46 3.80 -18.17 8.77
CA VAL A 46 3.01 -17.12 9.43
C VAL A 46 1.88 -16.62 8.51
N PHE A 47 2.15 -16.48 7.22
CA PHE A 47 1.16 -16.06 6.24
C PHE A 47 0.07 -17.12 6.06
N GLU A 48 0.46 -18.39 5.87
CA GLU A 48 -0.45 -19.52 5.67
C GLU A 48 -1.35 -19.71 6.90
N LYS A 49 -0.78 -19.64 8.11
CA LYS A 49 -1.55 -19.69 9.36
C LYS A 49 -2.58 -18.55 9.47
N LYS A 50 -2.25 -17.36 8.98
CA LYS A 50 -3.23 -16.25 8.92
C LYS A 50 -4.36 -16.55 7.95
N LEU A 51 -4.05 -17.12 6.77
CA LEU A 51 -5.06 -17.53 5.81
C LEU A 51 -6.00 -18.62 6.37
N GLU A 52 -5.44 -19.65 7.00
CA GLU A 52 -6.24 -20.69 7.67
C GLU A 52 -7.19 -20.12 8.72
N ASN A 53 -6.72 -19.14 9.50
CA ASN A 53 -7.52 -18.52 10.55
C ASN A 53 -8.73 -17.71 10.03
N ILE A 54 -8.72 -17.27 8.79
CA ILE A 54 -9.82 -16.48 8.20
C ILE A 54 -10.67 -17.26 7.22
N LYS A 55 -10.15 -18.34 6.63
CA LYS A 55 -10.80 -19.11 5.56
C LYS A 55 -12.22 -19.52 5.94
N GLY A 56 -13.18 -19.14 5.09
CA GLY A 56 -14.60 -19.47 5.25
C GLY A 56 -15.33 -18.73 6.35
N LYS A 57 -14.70 -17.76 7.05
CA LYS A 57 -15.35 -17.00 8.13
C LYS A 57 -15.98 -15.68 7.66
N TYR A 58 -15.68 -15.25 6.46
CA TYR A 58 -16.12 -14.00 5.86
C TYR A 58 -16.75 -14.26 4.49
N THR A 59 -17.43 -13.27 3.94
CA THR A 59 -17.97 -13.35 2.57
C THR A 59 -16.86 -13.59 1.56
N TYR A 60 -15.72 -12.89 1.73
CA TYR A 60 -14.46 -13.14 1.03
C TYR A 60 -13.34 -13.42 2.03
N ASP A 61 -12.50 -14.40 1.75
CA ASP A 61 -11.35 -14.68 2.60
C ASP A 61 -10.35 -13.53 2.51
N VAL A 62 -10.12 -13.02 1.29
CA VAL A 62 -9.18 -11.92 1.07
C VAL A 62 -9.73 -10.87 0.10
N CYS A 63 -9.33 -9.62 0.34
CA CYS A 63 -9.53 -8.50 -0.56
C CYS A 63 -8.17 -8.05 -1.13
N VAL A 64 -8.10 -7.83 -2.46
CA VAL A 64 -6.84 -7.46 -3.13
C VAL A 64 -7.03 -6.17 -3.92
N PRO A 65 -6.37 -5.05 -3.50
CA PRO A 65 -6.27 -3.86 -4.34
C PRO A 65 -5.45 -4.19 -5.57
N PHE A 66 -6.06 -4.10 -6.75
CA PHE A 66 -5.52 -4.59 -8.00
C PHE A 66 -5.33 -3.45 -8.99
N SER A 67 -4.09 -3.18 -9.40
CA SER A 67 -3.76 -2.11 -10.32
C SER A 67 -3.44 -2.60 -11.75
N GLY A 68 -3.48 -3.90 -12.01
CA GLY A 68 -3.02 -4.49 -13.27
C GLY A 68 -1.51 -4.40 -13.50
N GLY A 69 -0.75 -3.84 -12.54
CA GLY A 69 0.71 -3.80 -12.58
C GLY A 69 1.32 -5.17 -12.24
N LYS A 70 2.60 -5.38 -12.60
CA LYS A 70 3.30 -6.67 -12.46
C LYS A 70 3.21 -7.25 -11.05
N ASP A 71 3.38 -6.42 -10.02
CA ASP A 71 3.45 -6.88 -8.62
C ASP A 71 2.07 -7.32 -8.12
N SER A 72 1.03 -6.53 -8.36
CA SER A 72 -0.34 -6.89 -7.98
C SER A 72 -0.87 -8.09 -8.76
N THR A 73 -0.49 -8.21 -10.04
CA THR A 73 -0.84 -9.37 -10.88
C THR A 73 -0.16 -10.64 -10.36
N TYR A 74 1.12 -10.56 -10.01
CA TYR A 74 1.82 -11.71 -9.46
C TYR A 74 1.22 -12.18 -8.12
N VAL A 75 0.90 -11.24 -7.23
CA VAL A 75 0.25 -11.57 -5.95
C VAL A 75 -1.10 -12.23 -6.19
N LEU A 76 -1.94 -11.65 -7.05
CA LEU A 76 -3.25 -12.23 -7.36
C LEU A 76 -3.13 -13.62 -7.97
N TYR A 77 -2.23 -13.80 -8.95
CA TYR A 77 -1.94 -15.10 -9.54
C TYR A 77 -1.50 -16.14 -8.49
N LYS A 78 -0.61 -15.77 -7.58
CA LYS A 78 -0.16 -16.67 -6.51
C LYS A 78 -1.29 -17.04 -5.54
N LEU A 79 -2.15 -16.10 -5.19
CA LEU A 79 -3.31 -16.37 -4.32
C LEU A 79 -4.28 -17.34 -4.97
N VAL A 80 -4.59 -17.15 -6.25
CA VAL A 80 -5.49 -18.04 -7.00
C VAL A 80 -4.87 -19.43 -7.24
N SER A 81 -3.57 -19.47 -7.61
CA SER A 81 -2.92 -20.73 -8.02
C SER A 81 -2.47 -21.60 -6.85
N CYS A 82 -2.18 -21.02 -5.69
CA CYS A 82 -1.58 -21.75 -4.57
C CYS A 82 -2.55 -21.93 -3.38
N TYR A 83 -3.64 -21.16 -3.34
CA TYR A 83 -4.56 -21.15 -2.20
C TYR A 83 -6.01 -21.21 -2.69
N ASP A 84 -6.81 -22.04 -2.06
CA ASP A 84 -8.25 -22.15 -2.33
C ASP A 84 -8.99 -21.10 -1.48
N LEU A 85 -9.10 -19.87 -2.00
CA LEU A 85 -9.64 -18.69 -1.31
C LEU A 85 -10.74 -18.03 -2.12
N LYS A 86 -11.74 -17.49 -1.43
CA LYS A 86 -12.70 -16.55 -2.00
C LYS A 86 -12.09 -15.16 -2.06
N ILE A 87 -11.77 -14.69 -3.26
CA ILE A 87 -11.03 -13.45 -3.48
C ILE A 87 -11.93 -12.38 -4.07
N LYS A 88 -11.92 -11.19 -3.45
CA LYS A 88 -12.47 -9.96 -4.02
C LYS A 88 -11.35 -9.03 -4.43
N THR A 89 -11.36 -8.54 -5.67
CA THR A 89 -10.41 -7.53 -6.13
C THR A 89 -11.11 -6.21 -6.38
N PHE A 90 -10.37 -5.10 -6.23
CA PHE A 90 -10.86 -3.80 -6.62
C PHE A 90 -9.75 -2.93 -7.22
N THR A 91 -10.12 -2.06 -8.14
CA THR A 91 -9.22 -1.05 -8.73
C THR A 91 -9.74 0.35 -8.46
N LEU A 92 -8.89 1.21 -7.93
CA LEU A 92 -9.19 2.64 -7.83
C LEU A 92 -9.07 3.27 -9.23
N ASP A 93 -10.18 3.68 -9.80
CA ASP A 93 -10.20 4.53 -11.00
C ASP A 93 -10.12 6.00 -10.55
N ASN A 94 -8.90 6.52 -10.56
CA ASN A 94 -8.60 7.89 -10.16
C ASN A 94 -8.75 8.92 -11.30
N GLY A 95 -9.32 8.51 -12.44
CA GLY A 95 -9.48 9.33 -13.64
C GLY A 95 -8.27 9.32 -14.59
N PHE A 96 -7.18 8.62 -14.25
CA PHE A 96 -5.97 8.52 -15.08
C PHE A 96 -5.70 7.10 -15.61
N LEU A 97 -6.61 6.17 -15.41
CA LEU A 97 -6.50 4.84 -16.01
C LEU A 97 -6.77 4.94 -17.52
N SER A 98 -5.79 4.51 -18.32
CA SER A 98 -5.98 4.39 -19.77
C SER A 98 -6.92 3.21 -20.09
N ASP A 99 -7.50 3.22 -21.29
CA ASP A 99 -8.37 2.13 -21.75
C ASP A 99 -7.57 0.81 -21.83
N GLU A 100 -6.32 0.85 -22.29
CA GLU A 100 -5.45 -0.34 -22.32
C GLU A 100 -5.17 -0.89 -20.93
N ALA A 101 -5.08 -0.02 -19.90
CA ALA A 101 -4.91 -0.48 -18.51
C ALA A 101 -6.17 -1.18 -18.01
N LYS A 102 -7.35 -0.66 -18.35
CA LYS A 102 -8.65 -1.28 -18.01
C LYS A 102 -8.82 -2.61 -18.70
N ASP A 103 -8.60 -2.66 -20.00
CA ASP A 103 -8.68 -3.90 -20.81
C ASP A 103 -7.77 -4.99 -20.24
N LYS A 104 -6.55 -4.61 -19.84
CA LYS A 104 -5.60 -5.54 -19.20
C LYS A 104 -6.10 -6.03 -17.86
N ILE A 105 -6.67 -5.16 -17.01
CA ILE A 105 -7.24 -5.52 -15.72
C ILE A 105 -8.39 -6.49 -15.94
N ASP A 106 -9.34 -6.15 -16.82
CA ASP A 106 -10.54 -6.96 -17.11
C ASP A 106 -10.16 -8.34 -17.64
N LYS A 107 -9.18 -8.40 -18.52
CA LYS A 107 -8.66 -9.67 -19.04
C LYS A 107 -8.08 -10.53 -17.94
N ILE A 108 -7.24 -9.98 -17.05
CA ILE A 108 -6.59 -10.75 -15.98
C ILE A 108 -7.62 -11.26 -14.97
N VAL A 109 -8.55 -10.42 -14.52
CA VAL A 109 -9.56 -10.84 -13.53
C VAL A 109 -10.52 -11.87 -14.11
N SER A 110 -10.85 -11.77 -15.41
CA SER A 110 -11.64 -12.77 -16.12
C SER A 110 -10.88 -14.10 -16.25
N GLU A 111 -9.62 -14.09 -16.68
CA GLU A 111 -8.80 -15.29 -16.82
C GLU A 111 -8.57 -16.01 -15.48
N LEU A 112 -8.42 -15.26 -14.39
CA LEU A 112 -8.27 -15.80 -13.05
C LEU A 112 -9.61 -16.15 -12.37
N ASN A 113 -10.73 -15.82 -13.01
CA ASN A 113 -12.09 -16.04 -12.50
C ASN A 113 -12.28 -15.49 -11.07
N VAL A 114 -11.89 -14.22 -10.86
CA VAL A 114 -12.02 -13.54 -9.57
C VAL A 114 -13.02 -12.39 -9.65
N ASP A 115 -13.76 -12.18 -8.58
CA ASP A 115 -14.68 -11.05 -8.45
C ASP A 115 -13.90 -9.72 -8.45
N HIS A 116 -14.30 -8.78 -9.33
CA HIS A 116 -13.67 -7.49 -9.47
C HIS A 116 -14.68 -6.33 -9.46
N VAL A 117 -14.22 -5.16 -8.98
CA VAL A 117 -14.97 -3.92 -9.06
C VAL A 117 -14.03 -2.73 -9.26
N TYR A 118 -14.45 -1.77 -10.11
CA TYR A 118 -13.82 -0.46 -10.18
C TYR A 118 -14.47 0.47 -9.17
N ILE A 119 -13.63 1.14 -8.38
CA ILE A 119 -14.03 2.17 -7.45
C ILE A 119 -13.67 3.50 -8.08
N ARG A 120 -14.69 4.25 -8.52
CA ARG A 120 -14.50 5.57 -9.11
C ARG A 120 -14.87 6.64 -8.10
N ILE A 121 -13.99 7.58 -7.93
CA ILE A 121 -14.24 8.80 -7.18
C ILE A 121 -14.76 9.86 -8.15
N ASP A 122 -15.67 10.71 -7.69
CA ASP A 122 -16.18 11.81 -8.48
C ASP A 122 -15.04 12.65 -9.09
N GLU A 123 -15.14 12.95 -10.38
CA GLU A 123 -14.06 13.61 -11.12
C GLU A 123 -13.79 15.03 -10.64
N SER A 124 -14.84 15.77 -10.25
CA SER A 124 -14.70 17.13 -9.74
C SER A 124 -13.98 17.13 -8.40
N LEU A 125 -14.33 16.19 -7.52
CA LEU A 125 -13.66 15.99 -6.24
C LEU A 125 -12.19 15.59 -6.42
N MET A 126 -11.90 14.71 -7.37
CA MET A 126 -10.50 14.32 -7.67
C MET A 126 -9.67 15.51 -8.15
N LYS A 127 -10.23 16.35 -9.03
CA LYS A 127 -9.55 17.58 -9.51
C LYS A 127 -9.25 18.54 -8.35
N GLU A 128 -10.20 18.76 -7.45
CA GLU A 128 -10.00 19.59 -6.25
C GLU A 128 -8.88 19.04 -5.35
N ILE A 129 -8.90 17.73 -5.07
CA ILE A 129 -7.88 17.07 -4.25
C ILE A 129 -6.50 17.17 -4.89
N TYR A 130 -6.37 16.89 -6.18
CA TYR A 130 -5.10 17.00 -6.88
C TYR A 130 -4.58 18.44 -6.91
N ALA A 131 -5.46 19.42 -7.21
CA ALA A 131 -5.09 20.82 -7.23
C ALA A 131 -4.58 21.27 -5.85
N TYR A 132 -5.28 20.90 -4.76
CA TYR A 132 -4.89 21.23 -3.40
C TYR A 132 -3.52 20.60 -3.03
N ILE A 133 -3.36 19.30 -3.30
CA ILE A 133 -2.14 18.55 -2.94
C ILE A 133 -0.94 19.00 -3.77
N VAL A 134 -1.12 19.22 -5.09
CA VAL A 134 -0.02 19.66 -5.96
C VAL A 134 0.43 21.06 -5.59
N ASN A 135 -0.50 21.99 -5.32
CA ASN A 135 -0.14 23.34 -4.92
C ASN A 135 0.64 23.39 -3.60
N ARG A 136 0.37 22.47 -2.68
CA ARG A 136 0.98 22.47 -1.35
C ARG A 136 2.23 21.60 -1.23
N TYR A 137 2.27 20.49 -1.93
CA TYR A 137 3.31 19.46 -1.77
C TYR A 137 4.07 19.13 -3.05
N LEU A 138 3.72 19.75 -4.18
CA LEU A 138 4.34 19.56 -5.50
C LEU A 138 4.35 18.10 -5.97
N SER A 139 3.45 17.25 -5.45
CA SER A 139 3.40 15.83 -5.80
C SER A 139 1.97 15.27 -5.81
N PRO A 140 1.42 14.88 -6.96
CA PRO A 140 0.09 14.25 -7.04
C PRO A 140 0.06 12.85 -6.39
N CYS A 141 1.22 12.18 -6.30
CA CYS A 141 1.31 10.82 -5.75
C CYS A 141 0.87 10.74 -4.29
N ILE A 142 1.00 11.83 -3.55
CA ILE A 142 0.54 11.91 -2.16
C ILE A 142 -0.97 11.65 -2.11
N ALA A 143 -1.78 12.33 -2.94
CA ALA A 143 -3.22 12.12 -3.00
C ALA A 143 -3.58 10.66 -3.30
N CYS A 144 -3.00 10.08 -4.37
CA CYS A 144 -3.24 8.68 -4.75
C CYS A 144 -2.89 7.68 -3.63
N SER A 145 -1.77 7.91 -2.94
CA SER A 145 -1.33 7.01 -1.87
C SER A 145 -2.31 7.01 -0.70
N TYR A 146 -2.74 8.18 -0.25
CA TYR A 146 -3.69 8.30 0.86
C TYR A 146 -5.04 7.70 0.53
N MET A 147 -5.59 8.04 -0.64
CA MET A 147 -6.84 7.46 -1.10
C MET A 147 -6.75 5.94 -1.21
N GLY A 148 -5.65 5.43 -1.78
CA GLY A 148 -5.43 4.00 -1.90
C GLY A 148 -5.50 3.28 -0.54
N TYR A 149 -4.85 3.82 0.51
CA TYR A 149 -4.91 3.21 1.85
C TYR A 149 -6.27 3.33 2.52
N ALA A 150 -6.89 4.50 2.46
CA ALA A 150 -8.23 4.69 3.01
C ALA A 150 -9.23 3.72 2.37
N LEU A 151 -9.15 3.57 1.05
CA LEU A 151 -9.99 2.62 0.31
C LEU A 151 -9.68 1.16 0.64
N MET A 152 -8.41 0.80 0.82
CA MET A 152 -8.03 -0.56 1.25
C MET A 152 -8.70 -0.93 2.57
N ILE A 153 -8.66 -0.05 3.57
CA ILE A 153 -9.28 -0.30 4.87
C ILE A 153 -10.82 -0.36 4.73
N ASN A 154 -11.40 0.65 4.09
CA ASN A 154 -12.86 0.78 3.97
C ASN A 154 -13.46 -0.38 3.19
N TYR A 155 -12.91 -0.69 2.02
CA TYR A 155 -13.47 -1.74 1.16
C TYR A 155 -13.18 -3.15 1.65
N THR A 156 -12.11 -3.39 2.38
CA THR A 156 -11.91 -4.68 3.08
C THR A 156 -13.06 -4.93 4.05
N THR A 157 -13.44 -3.91 4.82
CA THR A 157 -14.59 -4.00 5.74
C THR A 157 -15.92 -4.10 4.98
N LYS A 158 -16.12 -3.28 3.95
CA LYS A 158 -17.37 -3.23 3.16
C LYS A 158 -17.65 -4.53 2.40
N PHE A 159 -16.60 -5.19 1.90
CA PHE A 159 -16.72 -6.48 1.24
C PHE A 159 -16.79 -7.65 2.23
N ASP A 160 -16.74 -7.38 3.53
CA ASP A 160 -16.66 -8.42 4.56
C ASP A 160 -15.53 -9.41 4.22
N ALA A 161 -14.31 -8.89 4.07
CA ALA A 161 -13.12 -9.67 3.78
C ALA A 161 -12.22 -9.83 5.02
N GLY A 162 -11.70 -11.04 5.21
CA GLY A 162 -10.91 -11.39 6.39
C GLY A 162 -9.52 -10.72 6.42
N LEU A 163 -8.89 -10.54 5.24
CA LEU A 163 -7.60 -9.87 5.09
C LEU A 163 -7.56 -9.00 3.83
N CYS A 164 -6.77 -7.92 3.89
CA CYS A 164 -6.36 -7.16 2.71
C CYS A 164 -4.91 -7.53 2.34
N ILE A 165 -4.70 -8.00 1.11
CA ILE A 165 -3.39 -8.41 0.63
C ILE A 165 -3.01 -7.54 -0.57
N HIS A 166 -1.86 -6.87 -0.51
CA HIS A 166 -1.40 -5.96 -1.56
C HIS A 166 0.00 -6.30 -2.09
N GLY A 167 0.28 -5.92 -3.35
CA GLY A 167 1.52 -6.21 -4.06
C GLY A 167 2.67 -5.23 -3.80
N ARG A 168 2.79 -4.63 -2.62
CA ARG A 168 3.93 -3.77 -2.31
C ARG A 168 5.17 -4.59 -1.99
N SER A 169 6.31 -4.14 -2.52
CA SER A 169 7.59 -4.74 -2.19
C SER A 169 8.02 -4.41 -0.76
N ARG A 170 8.90 -5.23 -0.21
CA ARG A 170 9.51 -4.96 1.10
C ARG A 170 10.18 -3.59 1.16
N ALA A 171 10.94 -3.21 0.13
CA ALA A 171 11.61 -1.92 0.09
C ALA A 171 10.63 -0.74 0.21
N GLN A 172 9.43 -0.87 -0.38
CA GLN A 172 8.38 0.13 -0.23
C GLN A 172 7.78 0.16 1.19
N MET A 173 7.73 -1.00 1.86
CA MET A 173 7.26 -1.09 3.25
C MET A 173 8.33 -0.61 4.24
N PHE A 174 9.61 -0.90 3.96
CA PHE A 174 10.73 -0.53 4.84
C PHE A 174 11.03 0.95 4.90
N ARG A 175 10.66 1.71 3.90
CA ARG A 175 10.86 3.16 3.93
C ARG A 175 10.31 3.77 5.23
N GLY A 176 9.13 3.34 5.65
CA GLY A 176 8.55 3.75 6.92
C GLY A 176 9.27 3.19 8.15
N TYR A 177 9.75 1.94 8.09
CA TYR A 177 10.47 1.30 9.20
C TYR A 177 11.79 2.00 9.54
N PHE A 178 12.55 2.43 8.54
CA PHE A 178 13.81 3.14 8.73
C PHE A 178 13.64 4.59 9.20
N GLU A 179 12.44 5.15 9.09
CA GLU A 179 12.14 6.50 9.56
C GLU A 179 11.84 6.57 11.09
N GLY A 180 11.89 5.44 11.81
CA GLY A 180 12.11 5.48 13.26
C GLY A 180 10.96 5.08 14.17
N SER A 181 10.04 4.20 13.79
CA SER A 181 9.09 3.61 14.74
C SER A 181 9.16 2.08 14.76
N ASN A 182 8.90 1.50 15.93
CA ASN A 182 8.93 0.05 16.16
C ASN A 182 7.68 -0.69 15.63
N ASP A 183 6.72 0.03 15.05
CA ASP A 183 5.49 -0.51 14.50
C ASP A 183 5.55 -0.41 12.97
N THR A 184 5.55 -1.54 12.28
CA THR A 184 5.71 -1.62 10.83
C THR A 184 4.58 -0.97 10.02
N PHE A 185 3.45 -0.69 10.64
CA PHE A 185 2.32 -0.02 10.00
C PHE A 185 2.21 1.46 10.38
N LYS A 186 2.52 1.78 11.63
CA LYS A 186 2.50 3.14 12.16
C LYS A 186 3.47 4.10 11.46
N PRO A 187 4.74 3.72 11.15
CA PRO A 187 5.64 4.61 10.41
C PRO A 187 5.19 4.93 9.02
N PHE A 188 4.50 3.99 8.38
CA PHE A 188 3.95 4.23 7.06
C PHE A 188 2.80 5.24 7.13
N LEU A 189 1.91 5.09 8.08
CA LEU A 189 0.87 6.08 8.38
C LEU A 189 1.50 7.40 8.84
N ASP A 190 2.47 7.36 9.75
CA ASP A 190 3.12 8.55 10.28
C ASP A 190 3.98 9.26 9.22
N SER A 191 4.72 8.57 8.36
CA SER A 191 5.48 9.21 7.27
C SER A 191 4.57 9.78 6.19
N ALA A 192 3.45 9.14 5.97
CA ALA A 192 2.41 9.66 5.13
C ALA A 192 1.70 10.83 5.83
N PHE A 193 1.52 10.80 7.14
CA PHE A 193 0.85 11.81 7.96
C PHE A 193 1.77 12.95 8.41
N ASP A 194 3.07 12.75 8.50
CA ASP A 194 4.06 13.80 8.80
C ASP A 194 4.18 14.85 7.67
N THR A 195 3.75 14.51 6.46
CA THR A 195 3.74 15.42 5.32
C THR A 195 2.46 16.28 5.27
N LEU A 196 1.38 15.83 5.92
CA LEU A 196 0.10 16.54 6.01
C LEU A 196 -0.16 16.92 7.46
N ASN A 197 -0.57 18.17 7.71
CA ASN A 197 -1.00 18.52 9.05
C ASN A 197 -2.33 17.80 9.40
N LYS A 198 -2.63 17.68 10.72
CA LYS A 198 -3.82 16.95 11.19
C LYS A 198 -5.16 17.52 10.68
N GLU A 199 -5.21 18.82 10.35
CA GLU A 199 -6.40 19.46 9.80
C GLU A 199 -6.61 19.11 8.34
N ASP A 200 -5.53 19.08 7.55
CA ASP A 200 -5.56 18.64 6.16
C ASP A 200 -6.02 17.19 6.05
N LEU A 201 -5.55 16.33 6.96
CA LEU A 201 -5.94 14.93 7.01
C LEU A 201 -7.40 14.74 7.38
N ARG A 202 -7.90 15.47 8.38
CA ARG A 202 -9.32 15.43 8.75
C ARG A 202 -10.19 15.95 7.62
N SER A 203 -9.78 17.03 6.96
CA SER A 203 -10.48 17.61 5.82
C SER A 203 -10.53 16.65 4.65
N ILE A 204 -9.41 16.02 4.30
CA ILE A 204 -9.33 15.01 3.24
C ILE A 204 -10.17 13.78 3.63
N TYR A 205 -10.03 13.29 4.86
CA TYR A 205 -10.79 12.13 5.36
C TYR A 205 -12.30 12.40 5.33
N HIS A 206 -12.77 13.50 5.91
CA HIS A 206 -14.19 13.85 5.94
C HIS A 206 -14.76 14.22 4.56
N ASN A 207 -13.99 14.89 3.72
CA ASN A 207 -14.43 15.25 2.38
C ASN A 207 -14.37 14.09 1.39
N ILE A 208 -13.42 13.17 1.53
CA ILE A 208 -13.28 12.01 0.63
C ILE A 208 -14.21 10.88 1.07
N LEU A 209 -14.09 10.42 2.31
CA LEU A 209 -14.89 9.27 2.77
C LEU A 209 -16.36 9.62 2.94
N GLY A 210 -16.69 10.81 3.48
CA GLY A 210 -18.06 11.24 3.63
C GLY A 210 -18.79 11.54 2.31
N LYS A 211 -18.05 11.71 1.19
CA LYS A 211 -18.64 11.83 -0.15
C LYS A 211 -18.68 10.49 -0.88
N ILE A 212 -17.69 9.61 -0.69
CA ILE A 212 -17.69 8.26 -1.27
C ILE A 212 -18.91 7.46 -0.76
N ASP A 213 -19.24 7.55 0.52
CA ASP A 213 -20.39 6.85 1.11
C ASP A 213 -21.75 7.34 0.57
N LYS A 214 -21.81 8.49 -0.11
CA LYS A 214 -23.02 9.00 -0.77
C LYS A 214 -23.19 8.56 -2.22
N PHE A 215 -22.15 8.00 -2.84
CA PHE A 215 -22.13 7.61 -4.26
C PHE A 215 -22.12 6.08 -4.47
N ILE A 216 -22.16 5.29 -3.40
CA ILE A 216 -22.30 3.84 -3.41
C ILE A 216 -23.56 3.45 -2.63
#